data_7961af885e437ba4056bcf1ca92f9f75
#
_entry.id   7961af885e437ba4056bcf1ca92f9f75
#
_cell.length_a   1.000
_cell.length_b   1.000
_cell.length_c   1.000
_cell.angle_alpha   90.00
_cell.angle_beta   90.00
_cell.angle_gamma   90.00
#
_symmetry.space_group_name_H-M   'P 1'
#
loop_
_entity.id
_entity.type
_entity.pdbx_description
1 polymer ?
#
loop_
_entity_poly.entity_id
_entity_poly.type
_entity_poly.pdbx_seq_one_letter_code
_entity_poly.pdbx_strand_id
1 'polypeptide(L)'
;MLHKLRQRAQDEKGFTLIELLVVILIIGILAAIALPAFLNQRGKAQDTEAKTQARTMQTAEETLYTDEQSYVLGDLAKLQAIEPSLNSGKSTPTVTVNAADNYEVNSKSVTGTTFTIKKDATGVVTRTCDQAGKYGCPSTGKW
;
A
#
# COMPACT_ATOMS: atom_id res chain seq x y z
N MET A 1 -36.73 6.05 -51.10
CA MET A 1 -36.11 5.84 -49.79
C MET A 1 -34.65 5.35 -49.83
N LEU A 2 -34.26 4.58 -50.84
CA LEU A 2 -32.88 4.03 -51.00
C LEU A 2 -31.78 5.08 -51.28
N HIS A 3 -32.12 6.24 -51.89
CA HIS A 3 -31.15 7.32 -52.13
C HIS A 3 -30.63 8.02 -50.89
N LYS A 4 -31.43 8.15 -49.85
CA LYS A 4 -31.02 8.78 -48.57
C LYS A 4 -30.09 7.90 -47.74
N LEU A 5 -30.17 6.56 -47.91
CA LEU A 5 -29.27 5.62 -47.21
C LEU A 5 -27.88 5.57 -47.88
N ARG A 6 -27.82 5.74 -49.21
CA ARG A 6 -26.53 5.82 -49.95
C ARG A 6 -25.77 7.11 -49.67
N GLN A 7 -26.44 8.24 -49.47
CA GLN A 7 -25.78 9.50 -49.13
C GLN A 7 -25.17 9.48 -47.72
N ARG A 8 -25.79 8.78 -46.74
CA ARG A 8 -25.21 8.64 -45.41
C ARG A 8 -23.96 7.77 -45.35
N ALA A 9 -23.82 6.80 -46.24
CA ALA A 9 -22.63 5.95 -46.35
C ALA A 9 -21.44 6.64 -47.05
N GLN A 10 -21.64 7.80 -47.70
CA GLN A 10 -20.58 8.58 -48.35
C GLN A 10 -20.00 9.69 -47.46
N ASP A 11 -20.66 10.03 -46.36
CA ASP A 11 -20.19 11.06 -45.41
C ASP A 11 -19.36 10.46 -44.24
N GLU A 12 -19.19 9.14 -44.18
CA GLU A 12 -18.26 8.52 -43.25
C GLU A 12 -16.82 8.72 -43.79
N LYS A 13 -16.20 9.84 -43.41
CA LYS A 13 -14.77 10.03 -43.56
C LYS A 13 -14.05 8.95 -42.77
N GLY A 14 -13.68 7.86 -43.42
CA GLY A 14 -12.92 6.77 -42.84
C GLY A 14 -11.58 7.29 -42.30
N PHE A 15 -11.15 6.79 -41.18
CA PHE A 15 -9.80 7.06 -40.66
C PHE A 15 -8.73 6.60 -41.66
N THR A 16 -7.73 7.42 -41.85
CA THR A 16 -6.57 7.03 -42.68
C THR A 16 -5.65 6.11 -41.87
N LEU A 17 -4.96 5.21 -42.53
CA LEU A 17 -3.99 4.29 -41.90
C LEU A 17 -2.90 5.09 -41.17
N ILE A 18 -2.48 6.24 -41.72
CA ILE A 18 -1.45 7.08 -41.13
C ILE A 18 -1.93 7.77 -39.82
N GLU A 19 -3.19 8.20 -39.78
CA GLU A 19 -3.77 8.76 -38.53
C GLU A 19 -3.76 7.73 -37.40
N LEU A 20 -4.10 6.48 -37.71
CA LEU A 20 -4.06 5.41 -36.73
C LEU A 20 -2.62 5.09 -36.28
N LEU A 21 -1.69 5.03 -37.27
CA LEU A 21 -0.26 4.77 -36.98
C LEU A 21 0.35 5.84 -36.08
N VAL A 22 0.10 7.13 -36.35
CA VAL A 22 0.62 8.23 -35.57
C VAL A 22 0.05 8.20 -34.16
N VAL A 23 -1.24 7.90 -33.97
CA VAL A 23 -1.87 7.79 -32.65
C VAL A 23 -1.25 6.69 -31.82
N ILE A 24 -1.09 5.47 -32.36
CA ILE A 24 -0.48 4.37 -31.60
C ILE A 24 1.00 4.63 -31.29
N LEU A 25 1.73 5.32 -32.18
CA LEU A 25 3.10 5.73 -31.92
C LEU A 25 3.18 6.70 -30.73
N ILE A 26 2.33 7.72 -30.69
CA ILE A 26 2.28 8.69 -29.59
C ILE A 26 1.91 8.00 -28.29
N ILE A 27 0.88 7.14 -28.29
CA ILE A 27 0.47 6.36 -27.12
C ILE A 27 1.63 5.50 -26.62
N GLY A 28 2.36 4.83 -27.52
CA GLY A 28 3.51 4.00 -27.17
C GLY A 28 4.61 4.79 -26.46
N ILE A 29 4.96 5.98 -26.97
CA ILE A 29 5.97 6.85 -26.34
C ILE A 29 5.51 7.34 -24.96
N LEU A 30 4.28 7.80 -24.85
CA LEU A 30 3.72 8.29 -23.58
C LEU A 30 3.63 7.17 -22.56
N ALA A 31 3.18 5.98 -22.95
CA ALA A 31 3.09 4.81 -22.07
C ALA A 31 4.47 4.37 -21.56
N ALA A 32 5.50 4.40 -22.39
CA ALA A 32 6.87 4.04 -22.01
C ALA A 32 7.41 4.88 -20.84
N ILE A 33 7.00 6.15 -20.75
CA ILE A 33 7.41 7.07 -19.67
C ILE A 33 6.46 6.96 -18.46
N ALA A 34 5.16 6.87 -18.71
CA ALA A 34 4.13 6.95 -17.68
C ALA A 34 3.99 5.66 -16.85
N LEU A 35 4.13 4.48 -17.47
CA LEU A 35 3.92 3.20 -16.77
C LEU A 35 4.88 2.97 -15.60
N PRO A 36 6.21 3.17 -15.74
CA PRO A 36 7.14 2.99 -14.61
C PRO A 36 6.83 3.94 -13.45
N ALA A 37 6.50 5.20 -13.75
CA ALA A 37 6.14 6.19 -12.73
C ALA A 37 4.86 5.80 -11.99
N PHE A 38 3.85 5.34 -12.73
CA PHE A 38 2.58 4.89 -12.17
C PHE A 38 2.75 3.66 -11.26
N LEU A 39 3.52 2.66 -11.68
CA LEU A 39 3.79 1.46 -10.87
C LEU A 39 4.52 1.81 -9.57
N ASN A 40 5.44 2.76 -9.61
CA ASN A 40 6.16 3.22 -8.43
C ASN A 40 5.22 3.93 -7.44
N GLN A 41 4.31 4.78 -7.93
CA GLN A 41 3.30 5.43 -7.09
C GLN A 41 2.32 4.43 -6.47
N ARG A 42 1.92 3.40 -7.24
CA ARG A 42 1.08 2.32 -6.72
C ARG A 42 1.78 1.57 -5.59
N GLY A 43 3.06 1.24 -5.74
CA GLY A 43 3.86 0.61 -4.69
C GLY A 43 3.92 1.46 -3.42
N LYS A 44 4.15 2.78 -3.55
CA LYS A 44 4.13 3.71 -2.41
C LYS A 44 2.78 3.75 -1.69
N ALA A 45 1.67 3.71 -2.44
CA ALA A 45 0.33 3.69 -1.86
C ALA A 45 0.08 2.40 -1.04
N GLN A 46 0.51 1.23 -1.56
CA GLN A 46 0.43 -0.04 -0.86
C GLN A 46 1.28 -0.06 0.41
N ASP A 47 2.46 0.51 0.38
CA ASP A 47 3.32 0.65 1.56
C ASP A 47 2.73 1.62 2.59
N THR A 48 2.00 2.65 2.16
CA THR A 48 1.28 3.55 3.06
C THR A 48 0.17 2.84 3.81
N GLU A 49 -0.54 1.90 3.17
CA GLU A 49 -1.52 1.03 3.82
C GLU A 49 -0.86 0.19 4.93
N ALA A 50 0.27 -0.45 4.64
CA ALA A 50 1.01 -1.24 5.63
C ALA A 50 1.52 -0.40 6.81
N LYS A 51 2.02 0.81 6.57
CA LYS A 51 2.40 1.76 7.62
C LYS A 51 1.21 2.14 8.51
N THR A 52 0.06 2.40 7.88
CA THR A 52 -1.17 2.73 8.62
C THR A 52 -1.59 1.55 9.50
N GLN A 53 -1.57 0.33 8.95
CA GLN A 53 -1.90 -0.87 9.73
C GLN A 53 -0.93 -1.08 10.89
N ALA A 54 0.39 -0.89 10.70
CA ALA A 54 1.37 -0.98 11.79
C ALA A 54 1.09 0.05 12.91
N ARG A 55 0.69 1.29 12.55
CA ARG A 55 0.29 2.32 13.53
C ARG A 55 -1.00 1.96 14.25
N THR A 56 -1.96 1.37 13.57
CA THR A 56 -3.19 0.87 14.18
C THR A 56 -2.89 -0.24 15.18
N MET A 57 -1.97 -1.17 14.87
CA MET A 57 -1.49 -2.17 15.82
C MET A 57 -0.80 -1.53 17.03
N GLN A 58 0.04 -0.52 16.82
CA GLN A 58 0.65 0.25 17.91
C GLN A 58 -0.42 0.84 18.84
N THR A 59 -1.46 1.46 18.28
CA THR A 59 -2.54 2.05 19.05
C THR A 59 -3.30 0.99 19.85
N ALA A 60 -3.55 -0.18 19.25
CA ALA A 60 -4.21 -1.30 19.93
C ALA A 60 -3.35 -1.85 21.10
N GLU A 61 -2.02 -1.93 20.94
CA GLU A 61 -1.10 -2.30 22.02
C GLU A 61 -1.14 -1.29 23.18
N GLU A 62 -1.10 0.00 22.88
CA GLU A 62 -1.18 1.03 23.93
C GLU A 62 -2.56 1.04 24.63
N THR A 63 -3.63 0.72 23.90
CA THR A 63 -4.97 0.55 24.47
C THR A 63 -5.00 -0.65 25.42
N LEU A 64 -4.45 -1.80 24.99
CA LEU A 64 -4.32 -2.98 25.83
C LEU A 64 -3.52 -2.67 27.11
N TYR A 65 -2.42 -1.95 26.99
CA TYR A 65 -1.60 -1.57 28.15
C TYR A 65 -2.35 -0.69 29.13
N THR A 66 -3.26 0.15 28.69
CA THR A 66 -4.09 0.97 29.56
C THR A 66 -4.99 0.12 30.46
N ASP A 67 -5.49 -0.99 29.92
CA ASP A 67 -6.40 -1.89 30.61
C ASP A 67 -5.65 -2.92 31.47
N GLU A 68 -4.60 -3.54 30.93
CA GLU A 68 -3.92 -4.70 31.52
C GLU A 68 -2.59 -4.34 32.21
N GLN A 69 -2.07 -3.12 32.00
CA GLN A 69 -0.76 -2.65 32.48
C GLN A 69 0.41 -3.55 32.00
N SER A 70 0.22 -4.22 30.87
CA SER A 70 1.18 -5.16 30.28
C SER A 70 0.85 -5.42 28.80
N TYR A 71 1.86 -5.63 27.95
CA TYR A 71 1.67 -6.03 26.56
C TYR A 71 1.65 -7.56 26.35
N VAL A 72 1.83 -8.37 27.40
CA VAL A 72 1.93 -9.85 27.31
C VAL A 72 0.74 -10.50 26.59
N LEU A 73 -0.46 -9.93 26.75
CA LEU A 73 -1.68 -10.43 26.10
C LEU A 73 -1.92 -9.85 24.71
N GLY A 74 -1.03 -9.01 24.19
CA GLY A 74 -1.14 -8.32 22.92
C GLY A 74 -0.82 -9.21 21.71
N ASP A 75 -1.34 -10.43 21.67
CA ASP A 75 -1.27 -11.23 20.45
C ASP A 75 -2.16 -10.64 19.33
N LEU A 76 -1.96 -11.08 18.10
CA LEU A 76 -2.69 -10.54 16.97
C LEU A 76 -4.21 -10.66 17.12
N ALA A 77 -4.71 -11.76 17.71
CA ALA A 77 -6.14 -11.99 17.91
C ALA A 77 -6.74 -10.98 18.89
N LYS A 78 -6.02 -10.67 19.97
CA LYS A 78 -6.43 -9.66 20.94
C LYS A 78 -6.44 -8.27 20.34
N LEU A 79 -5.40 -7.91 19.58
CA LEU A 79 -5.33 -6.63 18.87
C LEU A 79 -6.46 -6.47 17.84
N GLN A 80 -6.82 -7.53 17.13
CA GLN A 80 -7.94 -7.55 16.18
C GLN A 80 -9.30 -7.43 16.87
N ALA A 81 -9.43 -7.89 18.12
CA ALA A 81 -10.63 -7.71 18.93
C ALA A 81 -10.77 -6.25 19.40
N ILE A 82 -9.66 -5.58 19.76
CA ILE A 82 -9.62 -4.17 20.14
C ILE A 82 -9.87 -3.28 18.91
N GLU A 83 -9.23 -3.63 17.78
CA GLU A 83 -9.26 -2.85 16.56
C GLU A 83 -9.65 -3.73 15.35
N PRO A 84 -10.95 -3.88 15.08
CA PRO A 84 -11.45 -4.75 14.00
C PRO A 84 -10.94 -4.40 12.60
N SER A 85 -10.49 -3.16 12.38
CA SER A 85 -9.90 -2.72 11.11
C SER A 85 -8.63 -3.51 10.74
N LEU A 86 -7.95 -4.14 11.71
CA LEU A 86 -6.80 -5.02 11.49
C LEU A 86 -7.16 -6.33 10.77
N ASN A 87 -8.45 -6.70 10.70
CA ASN A 87 -8.94 -7.85 9.94
C ASN A 87 -9.15 -7.52 8.45
N SER A 88 -9.09 -6.25 8.08
CA SER A 88 -9.30 -5.77 6.72
C SER A 88 -8.00 -5.22 6.12
N GLY A 89 -7.94 -5.14 4.79
CA GLY A 89 -6.77 -4.64 4.08
C GLY A 89 -5.99 -5.75 3.38
N LYS A 90 -4.99 -5.32 2.61
CA LYS A 90 -4.14 -6.21 1.80
C LYS A 90 -2.79 -6.50 2.46
N SER A 91 -2.44 -5.71 3.49
CA SER A 91 -1.23 -5.91 4.27
C SER A 91 -1.44 -7.00 5.32
N THR A 92 -0.37 -7.71 5.67
CA THR A 92 -0.43 -8.81 6.64
C THR A 92 0.14 -8.34 7.98
N PRO A 93 -0.71 -8.17 9.01
CA PRO A 93 -0.26 -7.82 10.36
C PRO A 93 0.33 -9.04 11.08
N THR A 94 1.38 -8.83 11.85
CA THR A 94 1.97 -9.86 12.74
C THR A 94 2.52 -9.21 14.00
N VAL A 95 2.45 -9.93 15.11
CA VAL A 95 3.09 -9.56 16.38
C VAL A 95 4.24 -10.52 16.60
N THR A 96 5.45 -10.00 16.86
CA THR A 96 6.66 -10.83 17.02
C THR A 96 7.21 -10.82 18.43
N VAL A 97 6.94 -9.76 19.19
CA VAL A 97 7.37 -9.65 20.60
C VAL A 97 6.24 -9.06 21.41
N ASN A 98 5.89 -9.74 22.52
CA ASN A 98 4.99 -9.26 23.55
C ASN A 98 5.62 -9.57 24.92
N ALA A 99 5.95 -8.55 25.67
CA ALA A 99 6.44 -8.68 27.03
C ALA A 99 5.71 -7.68 27.95
N ALA A 100 6.06 -7.64 29.22
CA ALA A 100 5.35 -6.76 30.15
C ALA A 100 5.45 -5.28 29.77
N ASP A 101 6.60 -4.85 29.27
CA ASP A 101 6.98 -3.46 29.04
C ASP A 101 7.45 -3.14 27.61
N ASN A 102 7.44 -4.11 26.71
CA ASN A 102 7.85 -3.92 25.32
C ASN A 102 7.01 -4.74 24.34
N TYR A 103 6.94 -4.29 23.09
CA TYR A 103 6.30 -5.02 21.99
C TYR A 103 7.01 -4.76 20.67
N GLU A 104 6.77 -5.64 19.70
CA GLU A 104 7.14 -5.47 18.31
C GLU A 104 6.02 -5.93 17.40
N VAL A 105 5.49 -4.99 16.62
CA VAL A 105 4.42 -5.23 15.65
C VAL A 105 4.91 -4.97 14.23
N ASN A 106 4.46 -5.79 13.30
CA ASN A 106 4.89 -5.74 11.92
C ASN A 106 3.67 -5.73 10.99
N SER A 107 3.78 -5.02 9.90
CA SER A 107 2.82 -5.08 8.79
C SER A 107 3.56 -5.26 7.48
N LYS A 108 3.30 -6.39 6.80
CA LYS A 108 3.89 -6.69 5.50
C LYS A 108 3.01 -6.19 4.38
N SER A 109 3.54 -5.26 3.59
CA SER A 109 2.90 -4.73 2.39
C SER A 109 2.80 -5.76 1.27
N VAL A 110 1.87 -5.56 0.33
CA VAL A 110 1.78 -6.33 -0.93
C VAL A 110 3.04 -6.19 -1.80
N THR A 111 3.80 -5.11 -1.61
CA THR A 111 5.10 -4.91 -2.28
C THR A 111 6.19 -5.86 -1.76
N GLY A 112 5.93 -6.54 -0.64
CA GLY A 112 6.86 -7.39 0.08
C GLY A 112 7.63 -6.67 1.19
N THR A 113 7.55 -5.33 1.28
CA THR A 113 8.20 -4.54 2.33
C THR A 113 7.50 -4.75 3.67
N THR A 114 8.26 -5.05 4.71
CA THR A 114 7.76 -5.15 6.10
C THR A 114 8.04 -3.85 6.84
N PHE A 115 6.99 -3.28 7.44
CA PHE A 115 7.07 -2.10 8.28
C PHE A 115 6.93 -2.51 9.74
N THR A 116 7.95 -2.25 10.53
CA THR A 116 8.06 -2.63 11.95
C THR A 116 7.93 -1.41 12.84
N ILE A 117 7.15 -1.54 13.90
CA ILE A 117 7.14 -0.63 15.05
C ILE A 117 7.55 -1.45 16.27
N LYS A 118 8.59 -0.99 16.95
CA LYS A 118 9.09 -1.60 18.18
C LYS A 118 9.14 -0.57 19.28
N LYS A 119 8.58 -0.92 20.42
CA LYS A 119 8.74 -0.22 21.71
C LYS A 119 9.65 -1.06 22.58
N ASP A 120 10.72 -0.48 23.07
CA ASP A 120 11.62 -1.15 24.01
C ASP A 120 11.17 -0.97 25.46
N ALA A 121 11.81 -1.69 26.39
CA ALA A 121 11.50 -1.63 27.81
C ALA A 121 11.75 -0.26 28.46
N THR A 122 12.48 0.64 27.77
CA THR A 122 12.69 2.04 28.21
C THR A 122 11.60 2.99 27.72
N GLY A 123 10.64 2.46 26.92
CA GLY A 123 9.55 3.23 26.32
C GLY A 123 9.91 3.90 24.99
N VAL A 124 11.11 3.69 24.44
CA VAL A 124 11.54 4.26 23.17
C VAL A 124 10.87 3.52 22.02
N VAL A 125 10.17 4.26 21.16
CA VAL A 125 9.53 3.71 19.97
C VAL A 125 10.40 3.94 18.74
N THR A 126 10.70 2.87 18.02
CA THR A 126 11.42 2.90 16.75
C THR A 126 10.53 2.40 15.61
N ARG A 127 10.71 2.97 14.41
CA ARG A 127 9.99 2.58 13.19
C ARG A 127 10.99 2.28 12.10
N THR A 128 10.95 1.06 11.58
CA THR A 128 11.89 0.59 10.55
C THR A 128 11.17 -0.12 9.42
N CYS A 129 11.85 -0.24 8.28
CA CYS A 129 11.39 -1.04 7.15
C CYS A 129 12.56 -1.82 6.56
N ASP A 130 12.29 -3.02 6.04
CA ASP A 130 13.32 -4.00 5.63
C ASP A 130 13.85 -3.80 4.20
N GLN A 131 13.16 -2.99 3.35
CA GLN A 131 13.57 -2.73 1.97
C GLN A 131 13.91 -1.26 1.73
N ALA A 132 14.97 -0.80 2.40
CA ALA A 132 15.43 0.59 2.31
C ALA A 132 15.58 1.08 0.86
N GLY A 133 15.03 2.26 0.57
CA GLY A 133 15.08 2.90 -0.75
C GLY A 133 14.04 2.41 -1.76
N LYS A 134 13.19 1.41 -1.42
CA LYS A 134 12.14 0.92 -2.31
C LYS A 134 10.78 1.49 -1.91
N TYR A 135 10.00 1.92 -2.92
CA TYR A 135 8.63 2.43 -2.77
C TYR A 135 8.45 3.39 -1.59
N GLY A 136 7.73 2.99 -0.57
CA GLY A 136 7.44 3.77 0.63
C GLY A 136 8.49 3.65 1.76
N CYS A 137 9.49 2.76 1.64
CA CYS A 137 10.58 2.64 2.61
C CYS A 137 11.71 3.61 2.27
N PRO A 138 12.02 4.60 3.13
CA PRO A 138 13.12 5.54 2.91
C PRO A 138 14.49 4.83 2.83
N SER A 139 15.46 5.48 2.20
CA SER A 139 16.82 4.93 2.09
C SER A 139 17.53 4.71 3.45
N THR A 140 17.06 5.40 4.48
CA THR A 140 17.54 5.21 5.86
C THR A 140 16.98 3.95 6.54
N GLY A 141 15.98 3.29 5.95
CA GLY A 141 15.26 2.20 6.60
C GLY A 141 14.39 2.62 7.79
N LYS A 142 14.23 3.92 8.04
CA LYS A 142 13.39 4.49 9.11
C LYS A 142 12.24 5.29 8.50
N TRP A 143 11.04 5.23 9.10
CA TRP A 143 9.82 5.84 8.55
C TRP A 143 8.92 6.48 9.61
#